data_7da4919076cf1cd96c6bf047c97b3e44
#
_entry.id   7da4919076cf1cd96c6bf047c97b3e44
#
_cell.length_a   1.000
_cell.length_b   1.000
_cell.length_c   1.000
_cell.angle_alpha   90.00
_cell.angle_beta   90.00
_cell.angle_gamma   90.00
#
_symmetry.space_group_name_H-M   'P 1'
#
loop_
_entity.id
_entity.type
_entity.pdbx_description
1 polymer ?
#
loop_
_entity_poly.entity_id
_entity_poly.type
_entity_poly.pdbx_seq_one_letter_code
_entity_poly.pdbx_strand_id
1 'polypeptide(L)'
;MKKTLIGLFLVLGAASFADAGKIEAKGGIDLGGKYHYGKNYKNQKVKKSSGEIGAEYRYEVTPGLEVGGGTAFQFHKDLKDKVSGQNLKNYNSFPLYGTAKYTFDTQTAVKPYVKGDLGYSFNNGDHDYGNVGKFKAKGGAYYGVGGGVNFNNVNVELMFKENKGKYEYEGPLGVKSKYNADYKRVSLGVGYDFNLGN
;
A
#
# COMPACT_ATOMS: atom_id res chain seq x y z
N MET A 1 5.34 6.42 -14.30
CA MET A 1 6.55 7.05 -13.78
C MET A 1 6.32 8.46 -13.21
N LYS A 2 5.69 9.43 -13.90
CA LYS A 2 5.52 10.80 -13.38
C LYS A 2 4.76 10.90 -12.03
N LYS A 3 3.72 10.09 -11.81
CA LYS A 3 2.91 10.09 -10.57
C LYS A 3 3.65 9.51 -9.35
N THR A 4 4.57 8.57 -9.55
CA THR A 4 5.40 7.95 -8.50
C THR A 4 6.43 8.95 -7.95
N LEU A 5 7.05 9.73 -8.85
CA LEU A 5 7.97 10.79 -8.47
C LEU A 5 7.27 11.89 -7.65
N ILE A 6 6.06 12.29 -8.03
CA ILE A 6 5.29 13.34 -7.33
C ILE A 6 5.01 12.95 -5.87
N GLY A 7 4.62 11.70 -5.62
CA GLY A 7 4.36 11.23 -4.25
C GLY A 7 5.63 11.22 -3.38
N LEU A 8 6.76 10.77 -3.94
CA LEU A 8 8.05 10.79 -3.23
C LEU A 8 8.48 12.24 -2.90
N PHE A 9 8.30 13.17 -3.84
CA PHE A 9 8.61 14.59 -3.61
C PHE A 9 7.69 15.24 -2.57
N LEU A 10 6.41 14.84 -2.45
CA LEU A 10 5.51 15.35 -1.43
C LEU A 10 5.93 14.91 -0.03
N VAL A 11 6.38 13.67 0.16
CA VAL A 11 6.88 13.18 1.45
C VAL A 11 8.20 13.87 1.82
N LEU A 12 9.12 14.00 0.88
CA LEU A 12 10.40 14.70 1.10
C LEU A 12 10.22 16.20 1.28
N GLY A 13 9.25 16.82 0.58
CA GLY A 13 8.92 18.24 0.74
C GLY A 13 8.33 18.56 2.12
N ALA A 14 7.48 17.70 2.66
CA ALA A 14 6.95 17.85 4.02
C ALA A 14 8.07 17.76 5.09
N ALA A 15 9.06 16.91 4.86
CA ALA A 15 10.22 16.76 5.74
C ALA A 15 11.10 18.03 5.82
N SER A 16 11.08 18.88 4.78
CA SER A 16 11.89 20.10 4.72
C SER A 16 11.39 21.22 5.65
N PHE A 17 10.18 21.08 6.20
CA PHE A 17 9.56 22.10 7.06
C PHE A 17 9.52 21.73 8.56
N ALA A 18 10.12 20.61 8.96
CA ALA A 18 10.02 20.12 10.32
C ALA A 18 11.39 19.85 10.94
N ASP A 19 11.78 20.70 11.88
CA ASP A 19 13.03 20.58 12.65
C ASP A 19 13.08 19.34 13.57
N ALA A 20 12.00 18.58 13.71
CA ALA A 20 11.93 17.42 14.61
C ALA A 20 10.98 16.36 14.09
N GLY A 21 11.38 15.61 13.08
CA GLY A 21 10.60 14.50 12.52
C GLY A 21 11.47 13.28 12.24
N LYS A 22 10.84 12.23 11.75
CA LYS A 22 11.49 10.99 11.30
C LYS A 22 11.08 10.67 9.88
N ILE A 23 12.03 10.23 9.07
CA ILE A 23 11.75 9.58 7.79
C ILE A 23 11.99 8.08 7.97
N GLU A 24 10.97 7.27 7.74
CA GLU A 24 11.13 5.82 7.66
C GLU A 24 11.25 5.38 6.21
N ALA A 25 12.34 4.70 5.87
CA ALA A 25 12.42 3.89 4.66
C ALA A 25 12.01 2.46 4.99
N LYS A 26 11.08 1.89 4.24
CA LYS A 26 10.54 0.57 4.54
C LYS A 26 10.37 -0.33 3.31
N GLY A 27 10.47 -1.63 3.55
CA GLY A 27 10.16 -2.67 2.59
C GLY A 27 9.34 -3.77 3.24
N GLY A 28 8.53 -4.47 2.45
CA GLY A 28 7.68 -5.52 2.98
C GLY A 28 7.31 -6.57 1.95
N ILE A 29 6.88 -7.72 2.46
CA ILE A 29 6.36 -8.83 1.67
C ILE A 29 4.94 -9.17 2.13
N ASP A 30 4.08 -9.55 1.18
CA ASP A 30 2.74 -10.02 1.49
C ASP A 30 2.79 -11.50 1.87
N LEU A 31 2.37 -11.83 3.10
CA LEU A 31 2.26 -13.21 3.59
C LEU A 31 1.05 -13.94 2.99
N GLY A 32 0.08 -13.20 2.50
CA GLY A 32 -1.09 -13.71 1.81
C GLY A 32 -2.02 -12.60 1.40
N GLY A 33 -2.69 -12.77 0.26
CA GLY A 33 -3.63 -11.78 -0.26
C GLY A 33 -4.82 -12.42 -0.95
N LYS A 34 -5.92 -11.68 -1.03
CA LYS A 34 -7.16 -12.07 -1.71
C LYS A 34 -7.69 -10.90 -2.52
N TYR A 35 -8.04 -11.17 -3.78
CA TYR A 35 -8.84 -10.27 -4.59
C TYR A 35 -10.32 -10.57 -4.43
N HIS A 36 -11.11 -9.51 -4.24
CA HIS A 36 -12.57 -9.56 -4.19
C HIS A 36 -13.12 -8.88 -5.45
N TYR A 37 -13.74 -9.66 -6.33
CA TYR A 37 -14.34 -9.20 -7.57
C TYR A 37 -15.88 -9.21 -7.44
N GLY A 38 -16.46 -8.19 -6.78
CA GLY A 38 -17.92 -8.05 -6.67
C GLY A 38 -18.65 -9.23 -6.01
N LYS A 39 -20.00 -9.14 -5.94
CA LYS A 39 -20.84 -10.16 -5.25
C LYS A 39 -20.92 -11.52 -5.97
N ASN A 40 -20.69 -11.57 -7.29
CA ASN A 40 -20.95 -12.75 -8.12
C ASN A 40 -19.69 -13.52 -8.55
N TYR A 41 -18.50 -13.09 -8.12
CA TYR A 41 -17.23 -13.74 -8.49
C TYR A 41 -16.56 -14.37 -7.28
N LYS A 42 -16.00 -15.58 -7.46
CA LYS A 42 -15.24 -16.27 -6.41
C LYS A 42 -13.97 -15.49 -6.09
N ASN A 43 -13.72 -15.28 -4.80
CA ASN A 43 -12.49 -14.68 -4.29
C ASN A 43 -11.26 -15.47 -4.78
N GLN A 44 -10.28 -14.78 -5.34
CA GLN A 44 -9.06 -15.42 -5.80
C GLN A 44 -7.92 -15.18 -4.81
N LYS A 45 -7.33 -16.26 -4.30
CA LYS A 45 -6.16 -16.21 -3.42
C LYS A 45 -4.90 -16.02 -4.26
N VAL A 46 -4.08 -15.06 -3.88
CA VAL A 46 -2.75 -14.85 -4.45
C VAL A 46 -1.79 -15.85 -3.81
N LYS A 47 -1.22 -16.76 -4.62
CA LYS A 47 -0.28 -17.79 -4.14
C LYS A 47 1.19 -17.37 -4.23
N LYS A 48 1.50 -16.23 -4.87
CA LYS A 48 2.87 -15.76 -5.06
C LYS A 48 3.13 -14.50 -4.25
N SER A 49 4.35 -14.34 -3.76
CA SER A 49 4.77 -13.19 -2.98
C SER A 49 4.63 -11.91 -3.78
N SER A 50 3.83 -11.01 -3.28
CA SER A 50 3.80 -9.60 -3.61
C SER A 50 4.62 -8.85 -2.58
N GLY A 51 4.94 -7.59 -2.82
CA GLY A 51 5.72 -6.81 -1.88
C GLY A 51 5.55 -5.32 -2.09
N GLU A 52 6.20 -4.56 -1.23
CA GLU A 52 6.19 -3.10 -1.31
C GLU A 52 7.52 -2.51 -0.85
N ILE A 53 7.82 -1.34 -1.39
CA ILE A 53 8.85 -0.43 -0.90
C ILE A 53 8.21 0.94 -0.72
N GLY A 54 8.58 1.66 0.33
CA GLY A 54 7.95 2.93 0.62
C GLY A 54 8.75 3.80 1.57
N ALA A 55 8.20 5.00 1.81
CA ALA A 55 8.72 5.93 2.77
C ALA A 55 7.56 6.62 3.50
N GLU A 56 7.79 6.93 4.78
CA GLU A 56 6.89 7.69 5.63
C GLU A 56 7.66 8.82 6.29
N TYR A 57 7.02 9.98 6.38
CA TYR A 57 7.43 11.04 7.29
C TYR A 57 6.49 11.01 8.50
N ARG A 58 7.04 11.04 9.71
CA ARG A 58 6.27 11.10 10.96
C ARG A 58 6.84 12.16 11.89
N TYR A 59 5.93 12.79 12.61
CA TYR A 59 6.21 13.79 13.63
C TYR A 59 5.54 13.37 14.93
N GLU A 60 6.25 13.46 16.04
CA GLU A 60 5.72 13.16 17.37
C GLU A 60 4.89 14.34 17.89
N VAL A 61 3.58 14.12 18.08
CA VAL A 61 2.64 15.16 18.55
C VAL A 61 2.44 15.12 20.06
N THR A 62 2.68 13.98 20.68
CA THR A 62 2.71 13.76 22.13
C THR A 62 3.54 12.51 22.40
N PRO A 63 4.07 12.32 23.63
CA PRO A 63 4.92 11.16 23.93
C PRO A 63 4.32 9.84 23.44
N GLY A 64 5.05 9.16 22.55
CA GLY A 64 4.68 7.89 21.95
C GLY A 64 3.71 7.98 20.77
N LEU A 65 3.02 9.11 20.54
CA LEU A 65 2.10 9.27 19.40
C LEU A 65 2.76 10.05 18.28
N GLU A 66 3.01 9.38 17.17
CA GLU A 66 3.51 9.96 15.93
C GLU A 66 2.37 10.01 14.89
N VAL A 67 2.27 11.13 14.15
CA VAL A 67 1.37 11.29 13.01
C VAL A 67 2.16 11.75 11.79
N GLY A 68 1.68 11.45 10.60
CA GLY A 68 2.41 11.84 9.41
C GLY A 68 1.76 11.39 8.12
N GLY A 69 2.58 11.27 7.09
CA GLY A 69 2.15 10.82 5.77
C GLY A 69 3.17 9.88 5.14
N GLY A 70 2.68 9.05 4.24
CA GLY A 70 3.53 8.07 3.59
C GLY A 70 3.08 7.73 2.19
N THR A 71 3.97 7.07 1.48
CA THR A 71 3.72 6.51 0.16
C THR A 71 4.46 5.20 -0.01
N ALA A 72 3.95 4.33 -0.87
CA ALA A 72 4.62 3.08 -1.20
C ALA A 72 4.41 2.74 -2.68
N PHE A 73 5.34 2.00 -3.23
CA PHE A 73 5.15 1.28 -4.48
C PHE A 73 4.88 -0.18 -4.17
N GLN A 74 3.69 -0.65 -4.53
CA GLN A 74 3.23 -2.00 -4.26
C GLN A 74 3.19 -2.77 -5.58
N PHE A 75 3.98 -3.83 -5.65
CA PHE A 75 4.03 -4.72 -6.80
C PHE A 75 3.26 -6.01 -6.49
N HIS A 76 2.26 -6.26 -7.33
CA HIS A 76 1.42 -7.45 -7.22
C HIS A 76 1.76 -8.39 -8.37
N LYS A 77 2.05 -9.66 -8.05
CA LYS A 77 2.32 -10.67 -9.09
C LYS A 77 1.04 -11.13 -9.78
N ASP A 78 1.17 -11.48 -11.06
CA ASP A 78 0.08 -11.97 -11.89
C ASP A 78 -0.60 -13.21 -11.30
N LEU A 79 -1.91 -13.24 -11.42
CA LEU A 79 -2.72 -14.42 -11.10
C LEU A 79 -2.66 -15.40 -12.28
N LYS A 80 -2.44 -16.69 -12.00
CA LYS A 80 -2.69 -17.74 -13.01
C LYS A 80 -4.16 -18.13 -12.97
N ASP A 81 -4.84 -17.92 -14.07
CA ASP A 81 -6.17 -18.51 -14.25
C ASP A 81 -6.04 -20.03 -14.34
N LYS A 82 -6.76 -20.72 -13.45
CA LYS A 82 -6.72 -22.18 -13.38
C LYS A 82 -7.45 -22.88 -14.53
N VAL A 83 -8.34 -22.16 -15.23
CA VAL A 83 -9.17 -22.71 -16.30
C VAL A 83 -8.51 -22.52 -17.65
N SER A 84 -7.98 -21.34 -17.92
CA SER A 84 -7.36 -21.02 -19.22
C SER A 84 -5.83 -21.15 -19.22
N GLY A 85 -5.20 -21.32 -18.08
CA GLY A 85 -3.74 -21.34 -17.93
C GLY A 85 -3.07 -19.98 -18.22
N GLN A 86 -3.83 -18.95 -18.59
CA GLN A 86 -3.33 -17.63 -18.92
C GLN A 86 -2.99 -16.83 -17.68
N ASN A 87 -1.94 -16.01 -17.78
CA ASN A 87 -1.59 -15.06 -16.74
C ASN A 87 -2.53 -13.85 -16.81
N LEU A 88 -3.40 -13.70 -15.82
CA LEU A 88 -4.15 -12.46 -15.63
C LEU A 88 -3.19 -11.42 -15.05
N LYS A 89 -2.86 -10.42 -15.85
CA LYS A 89 -1.99 -9.31 -15.41
C LYS A 89 -2.66 -8.53 -14.30
N ASN A 90 -1.95 -8.34 -13.20
CA ASN A 90 -2.37 -7.53 -12.08
C ASN A 90 -1.93 -6.07 -12.25
N TYR A 91 -2.53 -5.20 -11.43
CA TYR A 91 -2.14 -3.80 -11.36
C TYR A 91 -1.10 -3.57 -10.25
N ASN A 92 -0.20 -2.65 -10.46
CA ASN A 92 0.63 -2.08 -9.40
C ASN A 92 -0.11 -0.94 -8.73
N SER A 93 0.12 -0.77 -7.43
CA SER A 93 -0.54 0.26 -6.63
C SER A 93 0.46 1.26 -6.09
N PHE A 94 0.03 2.50 -6.02
CA PHE A 94 0.78 3.59 -5.42
C PHE A 94 -0.13 4.32 -4.42
N PRO A 95 -0.20 3.87 -3.14
CA PRO A 95 -0.93 4.57 -2.11
C PRO A 95 -0.21 5.83 -1.65
N LEU A 96 -1.00 6.89 -1.43
CA LEU A 96 -0.64 8.08 -0.68
C LEU A 96 -1.56 8.12 0.53
N TYR A 97 -1.01 8.19 1.75
CA TYR A 97 -1.79 8.01 2.97
C TYR A 97 -1.28 8.86 4.13
N GLY A 98 -2.19 9.19 5.03
CA GLY A 98 -1.88 9.63 6.38
C GLY A 98 -1.65 8.41 7.27
N THR A 99 -0.76 8.55 8.24
CA THR A 99 -0.41 7.50 9.19
C THR A 99 -0.45 8.02 10.62
N ALA A 100 -0.84 7.16 11.55
CA ALA A 100 -0.72 7.38 12.98
C ALA A 100 -0.11 6.13 13.62
N LYS A 101 0.92 6.32 14.45
CA LYS A 101 1.64 5.26 15.15
C LYS A 101 1.71 5.61 16.64
N TYR A 102 1.29 4.70 17.49
CA TYR A 102 1.45 4.82 18.93
C TYR A 102 2.43 3.77 19.46
N THR A 103 3.54 4.22 19.98
CA THR A 103 4.60 3.39 20.56
C THR A 103 4.44 3.36 22.07
N PHE A 104 4.29 2.16 22.62
CA PHE A 104 4.19 1.96 24.06
C PHE A 104 5.57 2.10 24.69
N ASP A 105 5.69 2.94 25.70
CA ASP A 105 6.92 3.05 26.44
C ASP A 105 7.08 1.83 27.36
N THR A 106 8.13 1.09 27.11
CA THR A 106 8.52 -0.08 27.89
C THR A 106 9.90 0.18 28.47
N GLN A 107 10.20 -0.44 29.61
CA GLN A 107 11.53 -0.32 30.22
C GLN A 107 12.61 -1.15 29.49
N THR A 108 12.33 -1.53 28.25
CA THR A 108 13.22 -2.36 27.43
C THR A 108 13.60 -1.65 26.14
N ALA A 109 14.66 -2.11 25.48
CA ALA A 109 15.07 -1.61 24.19
C ALA A 109 14.06 -1.94 23.06
N VAL A 110 13.19 -2.94 23.26
CA VAL A 110 12.15 -3.33 22.30
C VAL A 110 10.85 -2.64 22.70
N LYS A 111 10.37 -1.73 21.87
CA LYS A 111 9.15 -0.95 22.11
C LYS A 111 8.04 -1.43 21.15
N PRO A 112 6.99 -2.06 21.65
CA PRO A 112 5.84 -2.41 20.82
C PRO A 112 5.07 -1.18 20.38
N TYR A 113 4.39 -1.26 19.24
CA TYR A 113 3.54 -0.19 18.74
C TYR A 113 2.32 -0.71 17.98
N VAL A 114 1.31 0.14 17.88
CA VAL A 114 0.17 -0.03 16.98
C VAL A 114 0.19 1.08 15.94
N LYS A 115 -0.35 0.79 14.75
CA LYS A 115 -0.30 1.71 13.61
C LYS A 115 -1.56 1.62 12.78
N GLY A 116 -2.00 2.78 12.26
CA GLY A 116 -3.11 2.89 11.33
C GLY A 116 -2.77 3.82 10.16
N ASP A 117 -3.15 3.41 8.96
CA ASP A 117 -2.95 4.14 7.70
C ASP A 117 -4.29 4.36 7.02
N LEU A 118 -4.52 5.57 6.48
CA LEU A 118 -5.72 5.91 5.70
C LEU A 118 -5.35 6.81 4.54
N GLY A 119 -5.80 6.49 3.33
CA GLY A 119 -5.46 7.28 2.16
C GLY A 119 -6.15 6.85 0.88
N TYR A 120 -5.47 7.13 -0.23
CA TYR A 120 -5.93 6.77 -1.56
C TYR A 120 -4.82 6.04 -2.33
N SER A 121 -5.19 4.93 -2.96
CA SER A 121 -4.30 4.14 -3.80
C SER A 121 -4.55 4.46 -5.28
N PHE A 122 -3.52 4.91 -5.97
CA PHE A 122 -3.50 5.03 -7.41
C PHE A 122 -3.09 3.68 -8.01
N ASN A 123 -3.95 3.10 -8.83
CA ASN A 123 -3.68 1.82 -9.46
C ASN A 123 -3.27 2.04 -10.92
N ASN A 124 -2.27 1.30 -11.38
CA ASN A 124 -1.78 1.34 -12.76
C ASN A 124 -1.77 -0.07 -13.34
N GLY A 125 -2.62 -0.32 -14.33
CA GLY A 125 -2.82 -1.64 -14.93
C GLY A 125 -3.80 -1.55 -16.09
N ASP A 126 -3.56 -0.60 -17.01
CA ASP A 126 -4.38 -0.44 -18.21
C ASP A 126 -4.00 -1.52 -19.22
N HIS A 127 -4.99 -2.26 -19.73
CA HIS A 127 -4.80 -3.30 -20.75
C HIS A 127 -5.72 -3.05 -21.91
N ASP A 128 -5.13 -2.92 -23.09
CA ASP A 128 -5.84 -2.81 -24.36
C ASP A 128 -5.79 -4.18 -25.06
N TYR A 129 -6.95 -4.80 -25.26
CA TYR A 129 -7.11 -6.07 -25.96
C TYR A 129 -7.62 -5.88 -27.39
N GLY A 130 -7.37 -4.71 -28.00
CA GLY A 130 -7.76 -4.41 -29.37
C GLY A 130 -9.27 -4.48 -29.56
N ASN A 131 -9.72 -5.36 -30.46
CA ASN A 131 -11.14 -5.52 -30.82
C ASN A 131 -12.03 -6.04 -29.68
N VAL A 132 -11.45 -6.50 -28.55
CA VAL A 132 -12.21 -7.03 -27.42
C VAL A 132 -12.56 -5.94 -26.41
N GLY A 133 -11.80 -4.83 -26.37
CA GLY A 133 -12.07 -3.69 -25.51
C GLY A 133 -10.89 -3.31 -24.61
N LYS A 134 -11.07 -2.24 -23.85
CA LYS A 134 -10.05 -1.67 -22.96
C LYS A 134 -10.45 -1.87 -21.50
N PHE A 135 -9.50 -2.32 -20.70
CA PHE A 135 -9.64 -2.39 -19.25
C PHE A 135 -8.75 -1.32 -18.62
N LYS A 136 -9.34 -0.47 -17.77
CA LYS A 136 -8.62 0.56 -17.03
C LYS A 136 -8.72 0.28 -15.54
N ALA A 137 -7.58 0.15 -14.87
CA ALA A 137 -7.54 0.06 -13.42
C ALA A 137 -7.70 1.45 -12.82
N LYS A 138 -8.69 1.61 -11.94
CA LYS A 138 -8.95 2.84 -11.18
C LYS A 138 -8.56 2.64 -9.72
N GLY A 139 -7.98 3.66 -9.14
CA GLY A 139 -7.67 3.71 -7.73
C GLY A 139 -8.91 3.81 -6.84
N GLY A 140 -8.68 3.74 -5.54
CA GLY A 140 -9.70 3.87 -4.51
C GLY A 140 -9.10 4.04 -3.13
N ALA A 141 -9.92 3.96 -2.10
CA ALA A 141 -9.48 4.11 -0.73
C ALA A 141 -8.41 3.05 -0.38
N TYR A 142 -7.42 3.49 0.40
CA TYR A 142 -6.39 2.66 0.99
C TYR A 142 -6.49 2.78 2.50
N TYR A 143 -6.41 1.66 3.20
CA TYR A 143 -6.27 1.62 4.64
C TYR A 143 -5.44 0.44 5.10
N GLY A 144 -4.76 0.67 6.21
CA GLY A 144 -3.95 -0.32 6.88
C GLY A 144 -4.16 -0.24 8.40
N VAL A 145 -4.06 -1.37 9.08
CA VAL A 145 -4.03 -1.43 10.53
C VAL A 145 -3.15 -2.59 10.96
N GLY A 146 -2.40 -2.38 12.00
CA GLY A 146 -1.53 -3.42 12.54
C GLY A 146 -0.66 -2.92 13.67
N GLY A 147 0.45 -3.58 13.85
CA GLY A 147 1.42 -3.22 14.87
C GLY A 147 2.75 -3.89 14.63
N GLY A 148 3.67 -3.57 15.49
CA GLY A 148 5.03 -4.07 15.36
C GLY A 148 5.85 -3.83 16.59
N VAL A 149 7.15 -3.96 16.42
CA VAL A 149 8.14 -3.62 17.43
C VAL A 149 9.19 -2.70 16.83
N ASN A 150 9.58 -1.71 17.62
CA ASN A 150 10.72 -0.87 17.32
C ASN A 150 11.89 -1.31 18.20
N PHE A 151 13.04 -1.49 17.60
CA PHE A 151 14.31 -1.71 18.28
C PHE A 151 15.32 -0.69 17.76
N ASN A 152 15.66 0.28 18.57
CA ASN A 152 16.42 1.47 18.17
C ASN A 152 15.72 2.18 17.00
N ASN A 153 16.34 2.19 15.81
CA ASN A 153 15.79 2.78 14.60
C ASN A 153 15.16 1.76 13.66
N VAL A 154 15.15 0.47 14.01
CA VAL A 154 14.59 -0.59 13.18
C VAL A 154 13.16 -0.89 13.62
N ASN A 155 12.24 -0.88 12.67
CA ASN A 155 10.85 -1.27 12.85
C ASN A 155 10.61 -2.62 12.19
N VAL A 156 9.91 -3.53 12.87
CA VAL A 156 9.36 -4.75 12.27
C VAL A 156 7.86 -4.72 12.49
N GLU A 157 7.08 -4.80 11.41
CA GLU A 157 5.62 -4.62 11.46
C GLU A 157 4.86 -5.74 10.79
N LEU A 158 3.68 -6.05 11.33
CA LEU A 158 2.67 -6.90 10.71
C LEU A 158 1.40 -6.06 10.50
N MET A 159 1.03 -5.85 9.23
CA MET A 159 -0.07 -4.98 8.85
C MET A 159 -1.12 -5.73 8.03
N PHE A 160 -2.39 -5.55 8.39
CA PHE A 160 -3.49 -5.82 7.47
C PHE A 160 -3.69 -4.58 6.60
N LYS A 161 -3.70 -4.77 5.28
CA LYS A 161 -3.85 -3.67 4.31
C LYS A 161 -4.93 -3.99 3.29
N GLU A 162 -5.70 -2.97 2.92
CA GLU A 162 -6.69 -3.09 1.84
C GLU A 162 -6.57 -1.91 0.86
N ASN A 163 -6.43 -2.26 -0.40
CA ASN A 163 -6.54 -1.32 -1.52
C ASN A 163 -7.89 -1.54 -2.18
N LYS A 164 -8.77 -0.56 -2.11
CA LYS A 164 -9.98 -0.56 -2.93
C LYS A 164 -9.64 -0.16 -4.35
N GLY A 165 -10.18 -0.90 -5.30
CA GLY A 165 -9.96 -0.66 -6.71
C GLY A 165 -11.21 -0.93 -7.53
N LYS A 166 -11.20 -0.42 -8.76
CA LYS A 166 -12.24 -0.70 -9.75
C LYS A 166 -11.59 -0.94 -11.11
N TYR A 167 -12.13 -1.90 -11.85
CA TYR A 167 -11.85 -2.02 -13.28
C TYR A 167 -13.01 -1.40 -14.06
N GLU A 168 -12.68 -0.50 -14.98
CA GLU A 168 -13.61 0.00 -15.98
C GLU A 168 -13.31 -0.75 -17.30
N TYR A 169 -14.30 -1.45 -17.78
CA TYR A 169 -14.28 -2.08 -19.10
C TYR A 169 -14.99 -1.18 -20.10
N GLU A 170 -14.35 -0.92 -21.22
CA GLU A 170 -14.91 -0.18 -22.36
C GLU A 170 -14.87 -1.11 -23.59
N GLY A 171 -16.03 -1.66 -23.93
CA GLY A 171 -16.21 -2.59 -25.05
C GLY A 171 -16.33 -1.90 -26.41
N PRO A 172 -16.30 -2.67 -27.53
CA PRO A 172 -16.38 -2.18 -28.91
C PRO A 172 -17.72 -1.54 -29.08
N LEU A 173 -18.54 -1.05 -29.02
CA LEU A 173 -19.84 -0.40 -29.12
C LEU A 173 -20.12 0.61 -28.01
N GLY A 174 -19.07 1.04 -27.28
CA GLY A 174 -19.24 2.03 -26.20
C GLY A 174 -19.90 1.47 -24.93
N VAL A 175 -20.04 0.16 -24.80
CA VAL A 175 -20.58 -0.48 -23.60
C VAL A 175 -19.57 -0.32 -22.47
N LYS A 176 -19.95 0.34 -21.37
CA LYS A 176 -19.10 0.54 -20.19
C LYS A 176 -19.62 -0.31 -19.04
N SER A 177 -18.72 -1.08 -18.42
CA SER A 177 -19.01 -1.84 -17.21
C SER A 177 -17.96 -1.57 -16.14
N LYS A 178 -18.38 -1.55 -14.88
CA LYS A 178 -17.50 -1.30 -13.73
C LYS A 178 -17.54 -2.51 -12.80
N TYR A 179 -16.37 -2.99 -12.41
CA TYR A 179 -16.20 -4.11 -11.48
C TYR A 179 -15.30 -3.68 -10.32
N ASN A 180 -15.71 -4.01 -9.10
CA ASN A 180 -14.85 -3.82 -7.94
C ASN A 180 -13.69 -4.82 -7.98
N ALA A 181 -12.50 -4.37 -7.60
CA ALA A 181 -11.29 -5.18 -7.55
C ALA A 181 -10.51 -4.81 -6.28
N ASP A 182 -11.07 -5.16 -5.12
CA ASP A 182 -10.47 -4.86 -3.83
C ASP A 182 -9.38 -5.89 -3.52
N TYR A 183 -8.19 -5.44 -3.11
CA TYR A 183 -7.10 -6.30 -2.71
C TYR A 183 -6.84 -6.20 -1.21
N LYS A 184 -7.07 -7.30 -0.49
CA LYS A 184 -6.84 -7.45 0.95
C LYS A 184 -5.64 -8.34 1.19
N ARG A 185 -4.75 -7.95 2.12
CA ARG A 185 -3.54 -8.70 2.42
C ARG A 185 -3.06 -8.52 3.85
N VAL A 186 -2.21 -9.45 4.27
CA VAL A 186 -1.37 -9.31 5.45
C VAL A 186 0.07 -9.16 4.96
N SER A 187 0.75 -8.12 5.40
CA SER A 187 2.13 -7.79 5.03
C SER A 187 3.03 -7.83 6.24
N LEU A 188 4.21 -8.42 6.08
CA LEU A 188 5.33 -8.32 7.02
C LEU A 188 6.29 -7.28 6.46
N GLY A 189 6.58 -6.24 7.26
CA GLY A 189 7.44 -5.13 6.88
C GLY A 189 8.64 -4.97 7.80
N VAL A 190 9.70 -4.40 7.23
CA VAL A 190 10.87 -3.91 7.97
C VAL A 190 11.14 -2.49 7.51
N GLY A 191 11.39 -1.60 8.45
CA GLY A 191 11.70 -0.21 8.20
C GLY A 191 12.88 0.28 9.04
N TYR A 192 13.46 1.39 8.60
CA TYR A 192 14.51 2.10 9.33
C TYR A 192 14.16 3.58 9.44
N ASP A 193 14.16 4.09 10.67
CA ASP A 193 13.87 5.49 11.01
C ASP A 193 15.15 6.34 10.95
N PHE A 194 15.13 7.34 10.08
CA PHE A 194 16.12 8.42 10.02
C PHE A 194 15.56 9.61 10.79
N ASN A 195 16.16 9.95 11.92
CA ASN A 195 15.77 11.12 12.69
C ASN A 195 16.24 12.41 11.99
N LEU A 196 15.34 13.37 11.84
CA LEU A 196 15.61 14.68 11.25
C LEU A 196 15.69 15.69 12.40
N GLY A 197 16.84 16.01 12.83
CA GLY A 197 17.09 16.94 13.92
C GLY A 197 17.78 16.27 15.10
N ASN A 198 18.75 16.95 15.60
CA ASN A 198 19.47 16.65 16.84
C ASN A 198 18.73 17.22 18.05
#